data_4b7ec2b7a8fd6e0ac7383827970cf94c
#
_entry.id   4b7ec2b7a8fd6e0ac7383827970cf94c
#
_cell.length_a   1.000
_cell.length_b   1.000
_cell.length_c   1.000
_cell.angle_alpha   90.00
_cell.angle_beta   90.00
_cell.angle_gamma   90.00
#
_symmetry.space_group_name_H-M   'P 1'
#
loop_
_entity.id
_entity.type
_entity.pdbx_description
1 polymer ?
#
loop_
_entity_poly.entity_id
_entity_poly.type
_entity_poly.pdbx_seq_one_letter_code
_entity_poly.pdbx_strand_id
1 'polypeptide(L)'
;MNLNDTIFMFLCTLLVWLMTPGLSLFYGGLVQSKNALNTVMQSMAAIVLVTFVWITVGFTISFENGNLWFGNWEYTFLNHVGFATQEDISPHIPFALFMLFQMMFCTIAISILSGSIAEKMKFIPYLLFVVIWTALVYSPVAHWVWGGGWINKLGVLDFAGGTVVHITSGVSGLVLAIMIGKGNKHSESTPHNLIITLIGGIFVWIGWYGFNVGSAFTFDNIAMLAFTNTVISASAGAIGWLILEYIFKKTTSLLGLLLGALAGLVVITPAAGYVTYLSATIMALIGGICCYIVINYIKVKLKYHDALDAFGIHGVGGIIGAVLTAVFQSKKANPDIENGFIYTGDIHIILVQILCVTAVVIFSIVMTFIIAKVIKLITPLSVTEQETNIGLDKIVHGEHAYFEGELNRFNKHIRY
;
A
#
# COMPACT_ATOMS: atom_id res chain seq x y z
N MET A 1 -17.26 10.06 -23.55
CA MET A 1 -17.67 9.63 -22.20
C MET A 1 -18.61 8.44 -22.30
N ASN A 2 -18.30 7.35 -21.62
CA ASN A 2 -19.13 6.15 -21.55
C ASN A 2 -19.78 6.10 -20.16
N LEU A 3 -21.12 6.00 -20.08
CA LEU A 3 -21.85 6.00 -18.83
C LEU A 3 -21.54 4.75 -17.98
N ASN A 4 -21.45 3.57 -18.62
CA ASN A 4 -21.16 2.32 -17.91
C ASN A 4 -19.76 2.34 -17.27
N ASP A 5 -18.76 2.79 -18.02
CA ASP A 5 -17.40 2.93 -17.52
C ASP A 5 -17.32 3.99 -16.41
N THR A 6 -18.10 5.07 -16.54
CA THR A 6 -18.15 6.12 -15.49
C THR A 6 -18.76 5.58 -14.19
N ILE A 7 -19.88 4.84 -14.25
CA ILE A 7 -20.48 4.21 -13.06
C ILE A 7 -19.53 3.17 -12.45
N PHE A 8 -18.93 2.33 -13.30
CA PHE A 8 -17.94 1.34 -12.89
C PHE A 8 -16.76 1.99 -12.13
N MET A 9 -16.16 3.02 -12.73
CA MET A 9 -15.03 3.72 -12.10
C MET A 9 -15.42 4.49 -10.85
N PHE A 10 -16.63 5.04 -10.77
CA PHE A 10 -17.16 5.66 -9.56
C PHE A 10 -17.25 4.65 -8.41
N LEU A 11 -17.79 3.45 -8.67
CA LEU A 11 -17.85 2.36 -7.68
C LEU A 11 -16.45 1.87 -7.28
N CYS A 12 -15.54 1.69 -8.24
CA CYS A 12 -14.16 1.32 -7.95
C CYS A 12 -13.46 2.37 -7.09
N THR A 13 -13.67 3.67 -7.36
CA THR A 13 -13.11 4.76 -6.56
C THR A 13 -13.60 4.72 -5.12
N LEU A 14 -14.90 4.48 -4.88
CA LEU A 14 -15.46 4.31 -3.54
C LEU A 14 -14.88 3.10 -2.82
N LEU A 15 -14.69 1.97 -3.52
CA LEU A 15 -14.08 0.77 -2.95
C LEU A 15 -12.62 1.02 -2.54
N VAL A 16 -11.84 1.71 -3.38
CA VAL A 16 -10.45 2.07 -3.01
C VAL A 16 -10.42 3.06 -1.86
N TRP A 17 -11.35 4.04 -1.82
CA TRP A 17 -11.45 4.94 -0.67
C TRP A 17 -11.69 4.19 0.64
N LEU A 18 -12.52 3.12 0.61
CA LEU A 18 -12.80 2.27 1.78
C LEU A 18 -11.55 1.55 2.31
N MET A 19 -10.52 1.35 1.48
CA MET A 19 -9.29 0.67 1.92
C MET A 19 -8.57 1.44 3.03
N THR A 20 -8.53 2.76 2.97
CA THR A 20 -7.79 3.57 3.98
C THR A 20 -8.43 3.49 5.37
N PRO A 21 -9.73 3.73 5.59
CA PRO A 21 -10.37 3.46 6.89
C PRO A 21 -10.31 1.96 7.26
N GLY A 22 -10.38 1.05 6.29
CA GLY A 22 -10.16 -0.37 6.52
C GLY A 22 -8.78 -0.65 7.10
N LEU A 23 -7.74 -0.11 6.49
CA LEU A 23 -6.35 -0.26 6.94
C LEU A 23 -6.12 0.40 8.31
N SER A 24 -6.79 1.53 8.58
CA SER A 24 -6.74 2.19 9.89
C SER A 24 -7.25 1.28 11.02
N LEU A 25 -8.34 0.56 10.78
CA LEU A 25 -8.88 -0.43 11.72
C LEU A 25 -7.98 -1.67 11.81
N PHE A 26 -7.46 -2.14 10.67
CA PHE A 26 -6.54 -3.29 10.64
C PHE A 26 -5.30 -3.02 11.49
N TYR A 27 -4.63 -1.89 11.29
CA TYR A 27 -3.47 -1.48 12.09
C TYR A 27 -3.84 -1.10 13.51
N GLY A 28 -4.96 -0.40 13.69
CA GLY A 28 -5.46 -0.01 15.00
C GLY A 28 -5.66 -1.20 15.93
N GLY A 29 -6.18 -2.32 15.43
CA GLY A 29 -6.36 -3.56 16.21
C GLY A 29 -5.06 -4.30 16.54
N LEU A 30 -4.00 -4.11 15.75
CA LEU A 30 -2.70 -4.78 15.91
C LEU A 30 -1.77 -4.12 16.94
N VAL A 31 -1.96 -2.85 17.28
CA VAL A 31 -1.15 -2.11 18.26
C VAL A 31 -1.68 -2.28 19.67
N GLN A 32 -0.98 -1.74 20.67
CA GLN A 32 -1.48 -1.69 22.06
C GLN A 32 -2.71 -0.78 22.16
N SER A 33 -3.66 -1.11 23.03
CA SER A 33 -4.93 -0.37 23.20
C SER A 33 -4.74 1.13 23.48
N LYS A 34 -3.67 1.51 24.17
CA LYS A 34 -3.32 2.90 24.49
C LYS A 34 -2.72 3.71 23.31
N ASN A 35 -2.51 3.08 22.16
CA ASN A 35 -1.95 3.66 20.95
C ASN A 35 -2.88 3.47 19.74
N ALA A 36 -4.07 2.90 19.95
CA ALA A 36 -5.00 2.52 18.90
C ALA A 36 -5.52 3.73 18.12
N LEU A 37 -5.98 4.79 18.82
CA LEU A 37 -6.45 6.02 18.18
C LEU A 37 -5.34 6.74 17.43
N ASN A 38 -4.14 6.84 17.99
CA ASN A 38 -3.02 7.46 17.30
C ASN A 38 -2.69 6.72 15.98
N THR A 39 -2.76 5.39 15.97
CA THR A 39 -2.53 4.59 14.77
C THR A 39 -3.66 4.81 13.75
N VAL A 40 -4.92 4.82 14.18
CA VAL A 40 -6.08 5.16 13.34
C VAL A 40 -5.92 6.57 12.77
N MET A 41 -5.57 7.55 13.61
CA MET A 41 -5.38 8.95 13.20
C MET A 41 -4.27 9.13 12.16
N GLN A 42 -3.20 8.34 12.19
CA GLN A 42 -2.17 8.38 11.15
C GLN A 42 -2.75 8.09 9.76
N SER A 43 -3.53 7.02 9.62
CA SER A 43 -4.18 6.68 8.35
C SER A 43 -5.29 7.67 7.95
N MET A 44 -6.08 8.15 8.92
CA MET A 44 -7.15 9.11 8.65
C MET A 44 -6.60 10.50 8.26
N ALA A 45 -5.52 10.95 8.91
CA ALA A 45 -4.84 12.18 8.55
C ALA A 45 -4.22 12.11 7.15
N ALA A 46 -3.80 10.91 6.70
CA ALA A 46 -3.33 10.70 5.34
C ALA A 46 -4.40 11.06 4.30
N ILE A 47 -5.68 10.70 4.52
CA ILE A 47 -6.77 11.07 3.60
C ILE A 47 -6.81 12.59 3.40
N VAL A 48 -6.78 13.34 4.49
CA VAL A 48 -6.90 14.81 4.47
C VAL A 48 -5.69 15.46 3.81
N LEU A 49 -4.48 15.07 4.24
CA LEU A 49 -3.25 15.70 3.78
C LEU A 49 -2.91 15.31 2.33
N VAL A 50 -3.08 14.05 1.97
CA VAL A 50 -2.88 13.61 0.58
C VAL A 50 -3.87 14.31 -0.34
N THR A 51 -5.15 14.40 0.03
CA THR A 51 -6.12 15.15 -0.78
C THR A 51 -5.64 16.57 -1.04
N PHE A 52 -5.19 17.28 0.00
CA PHE A 52 -4.68 18.65 -0.16
C PHE A 52 -3.45 18.72 -1.07
N VAL A 53 -2.44 17.87 -0.85
CA VAL A 53 -1.22 17.86 -1.67
C VAL A 53 -1.53 17.42 -3.11
N TRP A 54 -2.43 16.45 -3.28
CA TRP A 54 -2.80 15.92 -4.59
C TRP A 54 -3.47 16.98 -5.46
N ILE A 55 -4.46 17.70 -4.92
CA ILE A 55 -5.13 18.77 -5.66
C ILE A 55 -4.23 19.98 -5.94
N THR A 56 -3.25 20.23 -5.07
CA THR A 56 -2.35 21.38 -5.26
C THR A 56 -1.22 21.09 -6.25
N VAL A 57 -0.48 20.00 -6.06
CA VAL A 57 0.70 19.68 -6.87
C VAL A 57 0.84 18.21 -7.26
N GLY A 58 0.29 17.28 -6.49
CA GLY A 58 0.55 15.86 -6.69
C GLY A 58 0.03 15.34 -8.03
N PHE A 59 -1.20 15.71 -8.39
CA PHE A 59 -1.81 15.27 -9.64
C PHE A 59 -1.07 15.80 -10.87
N THR A 60 -0.71 17.07 -10.87
CA THR A 60 0.01 17.69 -12.00
C THR A 60 1.40 17.07 -12.19
N ILE A 61 2.15 16.82 -11.10
CA ILE A 61 3.45 16.13 -11.17
C ILE A 61 3.31 14.71 -11.73
N SER A 62 2.21 14.02 -11.41
CA SER A 62 2.01 12.62 -11.77
C SER A 62 1.52 12.42 -13.20
N PHE A 63 0.56 13.24 -13.68
CA PHE A 63 -0.24 12.88 -14.87
C PHE A 63 -0.29 13.95 -15.94
N GLU A 64 0.27 15.10 -15.71
CA GLU A 64 0.36 16.06 -16.80
C GLU A 64 1.49 15.72 -17.76
N ASN A 65 1.32 16.07 -19.04
CA ASN A 65 2.37 15.96 -20.05
C ASN A 65 3.57 16.84 -19.68
N GLY A 66 4.71 16.22 -19.46
CA GLY A 66 5.92 16.90 -19.02
C GLY A 66 7.18 16.31 -19.64
N ASN A 67 8.19 16.14 -18.82
CA ASN A 67 9.43 15.49 -19.23
C ASN A 67 9.45 14.02 -18.74
N LEU A 68 10.59 13.33 -18.88
CA LEU A 68 10.73 11.92 -18.46
C LEU A 68 10.63 11.71 -16.95
N TRP A 69 10.74 12.77 -16.13
CA TRP A 69 10.88 12.68 -14.68
C TRP A 69 9.65 13.17 -13.91
N PHE A 70 8.93 14.16 -14.45
CA PHE A 70 7.72 14.72 -13.82
C PHE A 70 6.90 15.50 -14.84
N GLY A 71 5.58 15.62 -14.55
CA GLY A 71 4.65 16.44 -15.30
C GLY A 71 4.91 17.93 -15.16
N ASN A 72 4.28 18.73 -15.99
CA ASN A 72 4.31 20.19 -15.91
C ASN A 72 3.41 20.72 -14.77
N TRP A 73 2.95 21.99 -14.86
CA TRP A 73 2.25 22.69 -13.80
C TRP A 73 0.82 23.13 -14.16
N GLU A 74 0.30 22.68 -15.31
CA GLU A 74 -1.01 23.14 -15.82
C GLU A 74 -2.19 22.63 -15.00
N TYR A 75 -2.09 21.42 -14.40
CA TYR A 75 -3.15 20.89 -13.54
C TYR A 75 -3.04 21.30 -12.07
N THR A 76 -2.15 22.24 -11.75
CA THR A 76 -2.00 22.77 -10.39
C THR A 76 -3.33 23.34 -9.89
N PHE A 77 -3.74 23.00 -8.66
CA PHE A 77 -5.06 23.28 -8.10
C PHE A 77 -6.23 22.77 -8.96
N LEU A 78 -6.00 21.65 -9.68
CA LEU A 78 -6.95 21.01 -10.60
C LEU A 78 -7.41 21.94 -11.75
N ASN A 79 -6.59 22.92 -12.10
CA ASN A 79 -6.83 23.69 -13.31
C ASN A 79 -6.92 22.75 -14.52
N HIS A 80 -7.84 22.99 -15.44
CA HIS A 80 -8.17 22.13 -16.60
C HIS A 80 -8.63 20.69 -16.25
N VAL A 81 -8.83 20.33 -14.99
CA VAL A 81 -9.39 19.05 -14.58
C VAL A 81 -10.91 19.18 -14.43
N GLY A 82 -11.64 18.80 -15.45
CA GLY A 82 -13.08 18.95 -15.55
C GLY A 82 -13.84 17.63 -15.66
N PHE A 83 -15.13 17.73 -15.99
CA PHE A 83 -16.02 16.58 -16.15
C PHE A 83 -16.07 16.04 -17.59
N ALA A 84 -15.38 16.68 -18.54
CA ALA A 84 -15.13 16.13 -19.87
C ALA A 84 -14.09 14.98 -19.78
N THR A 85 -14.07 14.15 -20.81
CA THR A 85 -13.00 13.16 -21.02
C THR A 85 -11.73 13.87 -21.47
N GLN A 86 -10.57 13.27 -21.16
CA GLN A 86 -9.27 13.69 -21.64
C GLN A 86 -8.70 12.59 -22.55
N GLU A 87 -8.46 12.90 -23.81
CA GLU A 87 -8.26 11.92 -24.87
C GLU A 87 -7.08 10.98 -24.60
N ASP A 88 -5.96 11.53 -24.12
CA ASP A 88 -4.73 10.76 -23.89
C ASP A 88 -4.72 9.96 -22.58
N ILE A 89 -5.54 10.35 -21.57
CA ILE A 89 -5.42 9.82 -20.20
C ILE A 89 -6.70 9.12 -19.75
N SER A 90 -7.86 9.69 -20.04
CA SER A 90 -9.17 9.18 -19.60
C SER A 90 -10.24 9.31 -20.71
N PRO A 91 -10.07 8.59 -21.84
CA PRO A 91 -10.93 8.77 -23.01
C PRO A 91 -12.38 8.34 -22.78
N HIS A 92 -12.65 7.48 -21.81
CA HIS A 92 -13.97 6.89 -21.55
C HIS A 92 -14.70 7.52 -20.38
N ILE A 93 -13.99 8.09 -19.40
CA ILE A 93 -14.53 8.59 -18.13
C ILE A 93 -14.20 10.07 -17.91
N PRO A 94 -14.96 10.79 -17.06
CA PRO A 94 -14.62 12.16 -16.68
C PRO A 94 -13.19 12.25 -16.12
N PHE A 95 -12.43 13.26 -16.55
CA PHE A 95 -11.04 13.43 -16.09
C PHE A 95 -10.94 13.67 -14.58
N ALA A 96 -11.92 14.35 -13.99
CA ALA A 96 -12.03 14.50 -12.56
C ALA A 96 -12.19 13.15 -11.82
N LEU A 97 -12.89 12.18 -12.41
CA LEU A 97 -13.03 10.83 -11.81
C LEU A 97 -11.73 10.04 -11.88
N PHE A 98 -10.99 10.13 -12.99
CA PHE A 98 -9.64 9.60 -13.11
C PHE A 98 -8.73 10.18 -12.02
N MET A 99 -8.72 11.51 -11.85
CA MET A 99 -7.95 12.20 -10.83
C MET A 99 -8.28 11.71 -9.42
N LEU A 100 -9.58 11.55 -9.09
CA LEU A 100 -10.02 11.03 -7.79
C LEU A 100 -9.60 9.58 -7.57
N PHE A 101 -9.73 8.72 -8.58
CA PHE A 101 -9.29 7.34 -8.48
C PHE A 101 -7.80 7.24 -8.18
N GLN A 102 -6.96 7.97 -8.91
CA GLN A 102 -5.51 8.01 -8.71
C GLN A 102 -5.12 8.62 -7.36
N MET A 103 -5.89 9.58 -6.84
CA MET A 103 -5.70 10.13 -5.49
C MET A 103 -5.84 9.05 -4.41
N MET A 104 -6.79 8.11 -4.56
CA MET A 104 -6.99 7.03 -3.59
C MET A 104 -5.77 6.10 -3.51
N PHE A 105 -5.06 5.90 -4.61
CA PHE A 105 -3.83 5.11 -4.65
C PHE A 105 -2.70 5.77 -3.85
N CYS A 106 -2.54 7.07 -3.97
CA CYS A 106 -1.60 7.83 -3.14
C CYS A 106 -1.97 7.76 -1.65
N THR A 107 -3.25 7.90 -1.35
CA THR A 107 -3.75 7.86 0.03
C THR A 107 -3.49 6.52 0.70
N ILE A 108 -3.77 5.41 0.01
CA ILE A 108 -3.50 4.09 0.58
C ILE A 108 -2.00 3.82 0.67
N ALA A 109 -1.16 4.30 -0.27
CA ALA A 109 0.28 4.11 -0.21
C ALA A 109 0.90 4.69 1.07
N ILE A 110 0.57 5.93 1.42
CA ILE A 110 1.08 6.54 2.66
C ILE A 110 0.48 5.88 3.91
N SER A 111 -0.76 5.41 3.84
CA SER A 111 -1.38 4.67 4.93
C SER A 111 -0.70 3.32 5.17
N ILE A 112 -0.29 2.61 4.12
CA ILE A 112 0.53 1.38 4.22
C ILE A 112 1.84 1.66 4.96
N LEU A 113 2.55 2.72 4.59
CA LEU A 113 3.81 3.13 5.20
C LEU A 113 3.68 3.33 6.71
N SER A 114 2.54 3.86 7.19
CA SER A 114 2.31 4.11 8.62
C SER A 114 2.42 2.85 9.47
N GLY A 115 2.13 1.67 8.90
CA GLY A 115 2.27 0.39 9.58
C GLY A 115 3.72 0.07 10.02
N SER A 116 4.73 0.47 9.25
CA SER A 116 6.13 0.24 9.62
C SER A 116 6.59 1.05 10.83
N ILE A 117 5.94 2.19 11.10
CA ILE A 117 6.34 3.16 12.12
C ILE A 117 5.33 3.27 13.29
N ALA A 118 4.30 2.43 13.27
CA ALA A 118 3.26 2.41 14.30
C ALA A 118 3.86 2.34 15.72
N GLU A 119 3.30 3.11 16.64
CA GLU A 119 3.74 3.24 18.04
C GLU A 119 5.14 3.88 18.26
N LYS A 120 5.86 4.25 17.17
CA LYS A 120 7.28 4.67 17.26
C LYS A 120 7.55 6.07 16.74
N MET A 121 6.79 6.53 15.75
CA MET A 121 6.95 7.87 15.18
C MET A 121 6.00 8.86 15.83
N LYS A 122 6.50 10.05 16.17
CA LYS A 122 5.68 11.16 16.64
C LYS A 122 4.70 11.61 15.55
N PHE A 123 3.53 12.10 15.96
CA PHE A 123 2.45 12.42 15.05
C PHE A 123 2.78 13.62 14.14
N ILE A 124 3.32 14.71 14.68
CA ILE A 124 3.65 15.91 13.86
C ILE A 124 4.73 15.63 12.80
N PRO A 125 5.88 14.98 13.11
CA PRO A 125 6.82 14.56 12.08
C PRO A 125 6.19 13.66 11.00
N TYR A 126 5.26 12.78 11.38
CA TYR A 126 4.52 11.96 10.43
C TYR A 126 3.68 12.83 9.46
N LEU A 127 2.94 13.82 9.97
CA LEU A 127 2.16 14.72 9.12
C LEU A 127 3.03 15.48 8.12
N LEU A 128 4.18 16.01 8.57
CA LEU A 128 5.15 16.66 7.68
C LEU A 128 5.69 15.69 6.63
N PHE A 129 5.96 14.46 7.04
CA PHE A 129 6.43 13.41 6.14
C PHE A 129 5.39 13.09 5.06
N VAL A 130 4.11 12.94 5.42
CA VAL A 130 3.02 12.70 4.47
C VAL A 130 3.00 13.74 3.35
N VAL A 131 3.05 15.02 3.72
CA VAL A 131 2.99 16.14 2.76
C VAL A 131 4.17 16.09 1.79
N ILE A 132 5.39 15.98 2.31
CA ILE A 132 6.60 16.02 1.50
C ILE A 132 6.76 14.76 0.65
N TRP A 133 6.49 13.58 1.23
CA TRP A 133 6.62 12.29 0.56
C TRP A 133 5.63 12.14 -0.60
N THR A 134 4.39 12.59 -0.41
CA THR A 134 3.37 12.60 -1.47
C THR A 134 3.86 13.36 -2.71
N ALA A 135 4.39 14.57 -2.53
CA ALA A 135 4.84 15.40 -3.62
C ALA A 135 6.18 14.94 -4.24
N LEU A 136 7.14 14.48 -3.41
CA LEU A 136 8.51 14.26 -3.84
C LEU A 136 8.89 12.78 -4.05
N VAL A 137 8.07 11.82 -3.60
CA VAL A 137 8.33 10.39 -3.80
C VAL A 137 7.22 9.75 -4.62
N TYR A 138 5.99 9.79 -4.13
CA TYR A 138 4.88 9.13 -4.79
C TYR A 138 4.59 9.70 -6.17
N SER A 139 4.40 11.02 -6.26
CA SER A 139 3.99 11.68 -7.51
C SER A 139 5.01 11.51 -8.64
N PRO A 140 6.34 11.68 -8.43
CA PRO A 140 7.33 11.36 -9.47
C PRO A 140 7.31 9.89 -9.91
N VAL A 141 7.19 8.92 -8.97
CA VAL A 141 7.15 7.51 -9.35
C VAL A 141 5.87 7.17 -10.12
N ALA A 142 4.72 7.75 -9.75
CA ALA A 142 3.49 7.63 -10.51
C ALA A 142 3.65 8.16 -11.94
N HIS A 143 4.33 9.29 -12.11
CA HIS A 143 4.67 9.83 -13.44
C HIS A 143 5.56 8.86 -14.22
N TRP A 144 6.62 8.34 -13.61
CA TRP A 144 7.55 7.44 -14.28
C TRP A 144 6.86 6.20 -14.84
N VAL A 145 5.91 5.62 -14.09
CA VAL A 145 5.27 4.35 -14.41
C VAL A 145 3.99 4.53 -15.22
N TRP A 146 3.16 5.53 -14.88
CA TRP A 146 1.81 5.71 -15.45
C TRP A 146 1.61 7.01 -16.20
N GLY A 147 2.38 8.06 -15.86
CA GLY A 147 2.23 9.41 -16.42
C GLY A 147 3.05 9.67 -17.69
N GLY A 148 3.52 8.62 -18.39
CA GLY A 148 4.32 8.77 -19.62
C GLY A 148 5.80 9.04 -19.40
N GLY A 149 6.30 8.85 -18.16
CA GLY A 149 7.71 9.02 -17.80
C GLY A 149 8.61 7.89 -18.34
N TRP A 150 9.86 7.88 -17.88
CA TRP A 150 10.91 7.03 -18.45
C TRP A 150 10.67 5.51 -18.26
N ILE A 151 10.05 5.08 -17.15
CA ILE A 151 9.74 3.65 -16.91
C ILE A 151 8.65 3.18 -17.87
N ASN A 152 7.60 3.99 -18.05
CA ASN A 152 6.53 3.73 -19.02
C ASN A 152 7.09 3.55 -20.44
N LYS A 153 8.01 4.44 -20.85
CA LYS A 153 8.64 4.37 -22.18
C LYS A 153 9.56 3.16 -22.38
N LEU A 154 10.03 2.52 -21.31
CA LEU A 154 10.75 1.25 -21.38
C LEU A 154 9.83 0.03 -21.52
N GLY A 155 8.50 0.23 -21.51
CA GLY A 155 7.51 -0.84 -21.67
C GLY A 155 7.32 -1.70 -20.41
N VAL A 156 7.71 -1.20 -19.25
CA VAL A 156 7.51 -1.88 -17.96
C VAL A 156 6.02 -1.88 -17.61
N LEU A 157 5.52 -3.03 -17.19
CA LEU A 157 4.13 -3.20 -16.80
C LEU A 157 3.96 -3.12 -15.28
N ASP A 158 3.00 -2.30 -14.86
CA ASP A 158 2.50 -2.22 -13.49
C ASP A 158 1.00 -1.87 -13.54
N PHE A 159 0.15 -2.90 -13.50
CA PHE A 159 -1.29 -2.77 -13.75
C PHE A 159 -1.98 -1.88 -12.73
N ALA A 160 -1.71 -2.11 -11.44
CA ALA A 160 -2.41 -1.43 -10.37
C ALA A 160 -1.50 -0.93 -9.23
N GLY A 161 -0.17 -0.86 -9.42
CA GLY A 161 0.70 -0.19 -8.45
C GLY A 161 1.55 -1.11 -7.58
N GLY A 162 1.94 -2.27 -8.09
CA GLY A 162 2.97 -3.08 -7.43
C GLY A 162 4.24 -2.28 -7.17
N THR A 163 4.66 -1.48 -8.16
CA THR A 163 5.81 -0.59 -8.06
C THR A 163 5.44 0.75 -7.44
N VAL A 164 4.40 1.40 -7.97
CA VAL A 164 4.03 2.78 -7.58
C VAL A 164 3.53 2.86 -6.14
N VAL A 165 2.72 1.89 -5.69
CA VAL A 165 2.10 1.90 -4.35
C VAL A 165 2.89 1.04 -3.38
N HIS A 166 3.07 -0.26 -3.69
CA HIS A 166 3.55 -1.22 -2.70
C HIS A 166 5.07 -1.14 -2.47
N ILE A 167 5.88 -1.01 -3.53
CA ILE A 167 7.33 -0.87 -3.37
C ILE A 167 7.66 0.46 -2.71
N THR A 168 7.10 1.57 -3.19
CA THR A 168 7.41 2.90 -2.63
C THR A 168 7.04 2.99 -1.15
N SER A 169 5.83 2.56 -0.78
CA SER A 169 5.36 2.61 0.61
C SER A 169 6.12 1.65 1.52
N GLY A 170 6.31 0.40 1.11
CA GLY A 170 7.00 -0.61 1.90
C GLY A 170 8.46 -0.26 2.15
N VAL A 171 9.19 0.13 1.10
CA VAL A 171 10.60 0.54 1.18
C VAL A 171 10.76 1.80 2.03
N SER A 172 9.92 2.82 1.81
CA SER A 172 9.96 4.05 2.61
C SER A 172 9.64 3.77 4.07
N GLY A 173 8.66 2.90 4.35
CA GLY A 173 8.34 2.45 5.69
C GLY A 173 9.52 1.79 6.40
N LEU A 174 10.24 0.91 5.71
CA LEU A 174 11.45 0.27 6.24
C LEU A 174 12.55 1.29 6.56
N VAL A 175 12.80 2.26 5.67
CA VAL A 175 13.81 3.31 5.89
C VAL A 175 13.48 4.12 7.13
N LEU A 176 12.22 4.57 7.27
CA LEU A 176 11.78 5.28 8.47
C LEU A 176 11.93 4.43 9.73
N ALA A 177 11.51 3.17 9.68
CA ALA A 177 11.62 2.26 10.81
C ALA A 177 13.07 2.06 11.27
N ILE A 178 14.02 1.96 10.34
CA ILE A 178 15.47 1.88 10.62
C ILE A 178 15.97 3.19 11.22
N MET A 179 15.58 4.35 10.68
CA MET A 179 16.02 5.67 11.16
C MET A 179 15.49 6.02 12.55
N ILE A 180 14.28 5.58 12.87
CA ILE A 180 13.64 5.73 14.19
C ILE A 180 14.30 4.79 15.20
N GLY A 181 14.72 3.59 14.75
CA GLY A 181 15.41 2.61 15.58
C GLY A 181 14.46 1.72 16.40
N LYS A 182 15.05 1.00 17.37
CA LYS A 182 14.36 -0.10 18.07
C LYS A 182 13.19 0.32 18.97
N GLY A 183 13.08 1.58 19.35
CA GLY A 183 12.19 1.96 20.44
C GLY A 183 12.57 1.26 21.75
N ASN A 184 11.72 1.33 22.76
CA ASN A 184 11.98 0.67 24.05
C ASN A 184 11.92 -0.86 23.92
N LYS A 185 12.89 -1.53 24.55
CA LYS A 185 13.04 -3.00 24.56
C LYS A 185 11.85 -3.77 25.14
N HIS A 186 10.89 -3.11 25.76
CA HIS A 186 9.76 -3.74 26.48
C HIS A 186 8.41 -3.68 25.73
N SER A 187 8.34 -3.13 24.54
CA SER A 187 7.09 -3.08 23.76
C SER A 187 7.09 -4.09 22.62
N GLU A 188 7.03 -5.39 22.94
CA GLU A 188 6.45 -6.31 21.97
C GLU A 188 4.94 -5.96 21.91
N SER A 189 4.53 -5.35 20.80
CA SER A 189 3.13 -5.01 20.57
C SER A 189 2.33 -6.31 20.39
N THR A 190 1.59 -6.68 21.43
CA THR A 190 0.58 -7.73 21.25
C THR A 190 -0.69 -7.09 20.70
N PRO A 191 -1.29 -7.66 19.65
CA PRO A 191 -2.56 -7.18 19.12
C PRO A 191 -3.60 -7.08 20.23
N HIS A 192 -4.19 -5.89 20.41
CA HIS A 192 -5.18 -5.73 21.48
C HIS A 192 -6.58 -6.18 21.05
N ASN A 193 -6.87 -6.19 19.74
CA ASN A 193 -8.22 -6.55 19.24
C ASN A 193 -8.19 -7.16 17.83
N LEU A 194 -8.09 -8.49 17.76
CA LEU A 194 -8.07 -9.21 16.49
C LEU A 194 -9.41 -9.15 15.72
N ILE A 195 -10.53 -8.86 16.38
CA ILE A 195 -11.81 -8.71 15.69
C ILE A 195 -11.85 -7.38 14.91
N ILE A 196 -11.36 -6.28 15.49
CA ILE A 196 -11.22 -5.01 14.77
C ILE A 196 -10.24 -5.16 13.61
N THR A 197 -9.12 -5.87 13.83
CA THR A 197 -8.15 -6.22 12.79
C THR A 197 -8.82 -6.99 11.64
N LEU A 198 -9.66 -7.99 11.95
CA LEU A 198 -10.40 -8.74 10.94
C LEU A 198 -11.34 -7.85 10.13
N ILE A 199 -12.13 -7.01 10.80
CA ILE A 199 -13.07 -6.09 10.12
C ILE A 199 -12.30 -5.15 9.19
N GLY A 200 -11.22 -4.56 9.68
CA GLY A 200 -10.34 -3.72 8.86
C GLY A 200 -9.75 -4.46 7.67
N GLY A 201 -9.23 -5.68 7.90
CA GLY A 201 -8.69 -6.53 6.86
C GLY A 201 -9.71 -6.91 5.77
N ILE A 202 -10.97 -7.16 6.16
CA ILE A 202 -12.06 -7.42 5.21
C ILE A 202 -12.35 -6.17 4.35
N PHE A 203 -12.37 -4.98 4.95
CA PHE A 203 -12.57 -3.73 4.18
C PHE A 203 -11.43 -3.46 3.19
N VAL A 204 -10.18 -3.73 3.60
CA VAL A 204 -9.02 -3.67 2.70
C VAL A 204 -9.16 -4.68 1.57
N TRP A 205 -9.55 -5.92 1.86
CA TRP A 205 -9.73 -6.98 0.87
C TRP A 205 -10.83 -6.64 -0.14
N ILE A 206 -12.00 -6.20 0.33
CA ILE A 206 -13.11 -5.78 -0.55
C ILE A 206 -12.69 -4.58 -1.41
N GLY A 207 -12.02 -3.60 -0.80
CA GLY A 207 -11.51 -2.43 -1.51
C GLY A 207 -10.49 -2.77 -2.60
N TRP A 208 -9.75 -3.89 -2.43
CA TRP A 208 -8.78 -4.36 -3.43
C TRP A 208 -9.45 -4.80 -4.74
N TYR A 209 -10.71 -5.20 -4.71
CA TYR A 209 -11.45 -5.41 -5.94
C TYR A 209 -11.59 -4.10 -6.74
N GLY A 210 -11.96 -3.00 -6.08
CA GLY A 210 -11.95 -1.69 -6.74
C GLY A 210 -10.56 -1.26 -7.19
N PHE A 211 -9.54 -1.54 -6.39
CA PHE A 211 -8.15 -1.19 -6.65
C PHE A 211 -7.61 -1.84 -7.93
N ASN A 212 -7.67 -3.17 -8.02
CA ASN A 212 -7.17 -3.88 -9.19
C ASN A 212 -8.11 -3.79 -10.39
N VAL A 213 -9.42 -3.97 -10.18
CA VAL A 213 -10.38 -4.00 -11.29
C VAL A 213 -10.55 -2.62 -11.93
N GLY A 214 -10.60 -1.57 -11.10
CA GLY A 214 -10.68 -0.19 -11.57
C GLY A 214 -9.46 0.27 -12.37
N SER A 215 -8.31 -0.38 -12.20
CA SER A 215 -7.10 -0.08 -13.00
C SER A 215 -7.21 -0.48 -14.48
N ALA A 216 -8.28 -1.15 -14.87
CA ALA A 216 -8.65 -1.31 -16.29
C ALA A 216 -9.26 -0.04 -16.90
N PHE A 217 -9.80 0.88 -16.10
CA PHE A 217 -10.51 2.11 -16.49
C PHE A 217 -11.78 1.92 -17.35
N THR A 218 -12.04 0.70 -17.82
CA THR A 218 -13.19 0.29 -18.62
C THR A 218 -13.79 -0.98 -18.05
N PHE A 219 -15.12 -1.15 -18.17
CA PHE A 219 -15.80 -2.39 -17.78
C PHE A 219 -15.80 -3.39 -18.93
N ASP A 220 -14.71 -4.11 -19.08
CA ASP A 220 -14.45 -5.02 -20.20
C ASP A 220 -13.86 -6.37 -19.72
N ASN A 221 -13.37 -7.16 -20.68
CA ASN A 221 -12.75 -8.45 -20.39
C ASN A 221 -11.50 -8.35 -19.53
N ILE A 222 -10.75 -7.24 -19.60
CA ILE A 222 -9.55 -7.03 -18.78
C ILE A 222 -9.94 -6.72 -17.33
N ALA A 223 -11.01 -5.93 -17.12
CA ALA A 223 -11.56 -5.71 -15.79
C ALA A 223 -12.03 -7.05 -15.16
N MET A 224 -12.71 -7.91 -15.93
CA MET A 224 -13.15 -9.22 -15.45
C MET A 224 -11.99 -10.18 -15.19
N LEU A 225 -10.94 -10.13 -16.00
CA LEU A 225 -9.69 -10.85 -15.76
C LEU A 225 -9.03 -10.40 -14.46
N ALA A 226 -8.89 -9.09 -14.26
CA ALA A 226 -8.31 -8.51 -13.06
C ALA A 226 -9.11 -8.88 -11.80
N PHE A 227 -10.46 -8.87 -11.88
CA PHE A 227 -11.32 -9.31 -10.79
C PHE A 227 -11.06 -10.77 -10.43
N THR A 228 -11.10 -11.67 -11.42
CA THR A 228 -10.91 -13.10 -11.21
C THR A 228 -9.51 -13.40 -10.64
N ASN A 229 -8.45 -12.79 -11.21
CA ASN A 229 -7.08 -12.93 -10.72
C ASN A 229 -6.93 -12.43 -9.28
N THR A 230 -7.61 -11.33 -8.91
CA THR A 230 -7.57 -10.79 -7.55
C THR A 230 -8.21 -11.75 -6.54
N VAL A 231 -9.39 -12.32 -6.86
CA VAL A 231 -10.07 -13.32 -6.02
C VAL A 231 -9.20 -14.57 -5.81
N ILE A 232 -8.66 -15.11 -6.90
CA ILE A 232 -7.79 -16.30 -6.87
C ILE A 232 -6.54 -16.03 -6.03
N SER A 233 -5.90 -14.89 -6.24
CA SER A 233 -4.62 -14.56 -5.62
C SER A 233 -4.73 -14.33 -4.10
N ALA A 234 -5.80 -13.72 -3.63
CA ALA A 234 -6.04 -13.60 -2.20
C ALA A 234 -6.09 -14.99 -1.53
N SER A 235 -6.84 -15.92 -2.14
CA SER A 235 -6.98 -17.29 -1.63
C SER A 235 -5.68 -18.07 -1.72
N ALA A 236 -4.99 -18.01 -2.85
CA ALA A 236 -3.72 -18.72 -3.06
C ALA A 236 -2.61 -18.21 -2.13
N GLY A 237 -2.50 -16.90 -1.92
CA GLY A 237 -1.55 -16.31 -0.98
C GLY A 237 -1.81 -16.74 0.47
N ALA A 238 -3.09 -16.75 0.88
CA ALA A 238 -3.48 -17.26 2.19
C ALA A 238 -3.09 -18.74 2.37
N ILE A 239 -3.36 -19.59 1.37
CA ILE A 239 -2.96 -21.00 1.38
C ILE A 239 -1.44 -21.14 1.52
N GLY A 240 -0.67 -20.42 0.70
CA GLY A 240 0.80 -20.45 0.75
C GLY A 240 1.35 -20.09 2.14
N TRP A 241 0.79 -19.04 2.75
CA TRP A 241 1.15 -18.61 4.11
C TRP A 241 0.79 -19.68 5.16
N LEU A 242 -0.47 -20.13 5.17
CA LEU A 242 -0.99 -21.07 6.18
C LEU A 242 -0.30 -22.44 6.14
N ILE A 243 0.10 -22.90 4.95
CA ILE A 243 0.91 -24.12 4.81
C ILE A 243 2.22 -23.99 5.59
N LEU A 244 2.97 -22.90 5.40
CA LEU A 244 4.22 -22.67 6.12
C LEU A 244 3.98 -22.46 7.61
N GLU A 245 2.95 -21.70 7.99
CA GLU A 245 2.62 -21.48 9.39
C GLU A 245 2.32 -22.82 10.08
N TYR A 246 1.55 -23.70 9.45
CA TYR A 246 1.27 -25.05 9.98
C TYR A 246 2.53 -25.92 10.04
N ILE A 247 3.38 -25.90 9.00
CA ILE A 247 4.62 -26.69 9.00
C ILE A 247 5.53 -26.30 10.15
N PHE A 248 5.71 -25.00 10.37
CA PHE A 248 6.68 -24.49 11.35
C PHE A 248 6.12 -24.31 12.76
N LYS A 249 4.85 -23.86 12.91
CA LYS A 249 4.23 -23.56 14.20
C LYS A 249 3.24 -24.63 14.68
N LYS A 250 2.84 -25.58 13.81
CA LYS A 250 1.81 -26.61 14.05
C LYS A 250 0.42 -26.04 14.38
N THR A 251 0.21 -24.77 14.11
CA THR A 251 -1.06 -24.06 14.29
C THR A 251 -1.27 -23.12 13.10
N THR A 252 -2.51 -22.71 12.89
CA THR A 252 -2.88 -21.67 11.96
C THR A 252 -3.53 -20.52 12.71
N SER A 253 -3.33 -19.28 12.27
CA SER A 253 -3.88 -18.12 12.95
C SER A 253 -4.76 -17.28 12.01
N LEU A 254 -5.73 -16.55 12.60
CA LEU A 254 -6.53 -15.57 11.88
C LEU A 254 -5.65 -14.50 11.22
N LEU A 255 -4.65 -14.03 11.96
CA LEU A 255 -3.71 -13.04 11.44
C LEU A 255 -2.89 -13.61 10.28
N GLY A 256 -2.43 -14.87 10.37
CA GLY A 256 -1.73 -15.55 9.29
C GLY A 256 -2.58 -15.68 8.01
N LEU A 257 -3.87 -16.00 8.16
CA LEU A 257 -4.81 -16.03 7.05
C LEU A 257 -4.91 -14.66 6.37
N LEU A 258 -5.09 -13.58 7.15
CA LEU A 258 -5.20 -12.21 6.63
C LEU A 258 -3.90 -11.73 5.96
N LEU A 259 -2.75 -11.93 6.61
CA LEU A 259 -1.45 -11.54 6.05
C LEU A 259 -1.12 -12.32 4.77
N GLY A 260 -1.46 -13.61 4.73
CA GLY A 260 -1.30 -14.42 3.52
C GLY A 260 -2.19 -13.97 2.38
N ALA A 261 -3.46 -13.63 2.66
CA ALA A 261 -4.37 -13.07 1.67
C ALA A 261 -3.84 -11.72 1.14
N LEU A 262 -3.39 -10.82 2.02
CA LEU A 262 -2.77 -9.55 1.64
C LEU A 262 -1.51 -9.76 0.81
N ALA A 263 -0.64 -10.72 1.15
CA ALA A 263 0.54 -11.03 0.35
C ALA A 263 0.18 -11.45 -1.08
N GLY A 264 -0.85 -12.31 -1.23
CA GLY A 264 -1.37 -12.69 -2.55
C GLY A 264 -1.93 -11.52 -3.33
N LEU A 265 -2.69 -10.62 -2.67
CA LEU A 265 -3.25 -9.41 -3.26
C LEU A 265 -2.16 -8.43 -3.72
N VAL A 266 -1.13 -8.22 -2.92
CA VAL A 266 0.02 -7.37 -3.27
C VAL A 266 0.76 -7.92 -4.48
N VAL A 267 1.07 -9.22 -4.49
CA VAL A 267 1.85 -9.83 -5.56
C VAL A 267 1.12 -9.82 -6.89
N ILE A 268 -0.21 -9.96 -6.91
CA ILE A 268 -0.97 -9.90 -8.16
C ILE A 268 -1.20 -8.47 -8.66
N THR A 269 -1.11 -7.48 -7.80
CA THR A 269 -1.41 -6.08 -8.13
C THR A 269 -0.72 -5.57 -9.41
N PRO A 270 0.59 -5.76 -9.65
CA PRO A 270 1.23 -5.32 -10.89
C PRO A 270 0.83 -6.15 -12.12
N ALA A 271 0.20 -7.31 -11.94
CA ALA A 271 -0.05 -8.30 -12.97
C ALA A 271 -1.55 -8.60 -13.21
N ALA A 272 -2.47 -8.02 -12.42
CA ALA A 272 -3.85 -8.48 -12.34
C ALA A 272 -4.59 -8.54 -13.69
N GLY A 273 -4.34 -7.58 -14.59
CA GLY A 273 -4.88 -7.54 -15.94
C GLY A 273 -3.96 -8.10 -17.02
N TYR A 274 -2.84 -8.76 -16.67
CA TYR A 274 -1.79 -9.15 -17.61
C TYR A 274 -1.47 -10.63 -17.62
N VAL A 275 -1.96 -11.42 -16.67
CA VAL A 275 -1.58 -12.84 -16.53
C VAL A 275 -2.79 -13.76 -16.55
N THR A 276 -2.55 -15.02 -16.91
CA THR A 276 -3.59 -16.07 -16.86
C THR A 276 -3.93 -16.45 -15.43
N TYR A 277 -5.08 -17.10 -15.20
CA TYR A 277 -5.52 -17.57 -13.87
C TYR A 277 -4.51 -18.52 -13.22
N LEU A 278 -3.89 -19.42 -14.00
CA LEU A 278 -2.86 -20.33 -13.50
C LEU A 278 -1.63 -19.55 -13.04
N SER A 279 -1.19 -18.58 -13.85
CA SER A 279 -0.05 -17.72 -13.50
C SER A 279 -0.34 -16.91 -12.22
N ALA A 280 -1.53 -16.34 -12.11
CA ALA A 280 -1.99 -15.61 -10.92
C ALA A 280 -1.94 -16.50 -9.66
N THR A 281 -2.41 -17.74 -9.77
CA THR A 281 -2.35 -18.73 -8.66
C THR A 281 -0.91 -19.00 -8.22
N ILE A 282 -0.01 -19.26 -9.18
CA ILE A 282 1.40 -19.54 -8.90
C ILE A 282 2.09 -18.32 -8.28
N MET A 283 1.90 -17.13 -8.85
CA MET A 283 2.45 -15.89 -8.33
C MET A 283 2.04 -15.64 -6.87
N ALA A 284 0.75 -15.81 -6.58
CA ALA A 284 0.21 -15.57 -5.25
C ALA A 284 0.67 -16.61 -4.21
N LEU A 285 0.79 -17.89 -4.58
CA LEU A 285 1.39 -18.92 -3.73
C LEU A 285 2.84 -18.57 -3.37
N ILE A 286 3.65 -18.19 -4.36
CA ILE A 286 5.02 -17.72 -4.16
C ILE A 286 5.03 -16.52 -3.22
N GLY A 287 4.12 -15.55 -3.42
CA GLY A 287 3.98 -14.36 -2.59
C GLY A 287 3.71 -14.69 -1.12
N GLY A 288 2.72 -15.52 -0.85
CA GLY A 288 2.38 -15.96 0.51
C GLY A 288 3.55 -16.65 1.22
N ILE A 289 4.25 -17.54 0.50
CA ILE A 289 5.44 -18.24 1.00
C ILE A 289 6.59 -17.28 1.29
N CYS A 290 6.94 -16.42 0.35
CA CYS A 290 8.08 -15.52 0.49
C CYS A 290 7.85 -14.45 1.56
N CYS A 291 6.67 -13.84 1.61
CA CYS A 291 6.34 -12.87 2.66
C CYS A 291 6.35 -13.52 4.05
N TYR A 292 5.83 -14.75 4.18
CA TYR A 292 5.93 -15.52 5.44
C TYR A 292 7.39 -15.68 5.89
N ILE A 293 8.28 -16.10 4.97
CA ILE A 293 9.71 -16.31 5.26
C ILE A 293 10.37 -14.99 5.67
N VAL A 294 10.11 -13.91 4.92
CA VAL A 294 10.72 -12.61 5.22
C VAL A 294 10.31 -12.10 6.61
N ILE A 295 9.03 -12.17 6.94
CA ILE A 295 8.51 -11.65 8.20
C ILE A 295 8.94 -12.51 9.41
N ASN A 296 8.83 -13.83 9.30
CA ASN A 296 9.08 -14.70 10.45
C ASN A 296 10.55 -15.10 10.64
N TYR A 297 11.39 -15.00 9.59
CA TYR A 297 12.79 -15.43 9.66
C TYR A 297 13.78 -14.33 9.32
N ILE A 298 13.63 -13.66 8.15
CA ILE A 298 14.62 -12.67 7.70
C ILE A 298 14.58 -11.42 8.58
N LYS A 299 13.39 -10.88 8.85
CA LYS A 299 13.20 -9.74 9.76
C LYS A 299 13.83 -10.02 11.12
N VAL A 300 13.57 -11.20 11.70
CA VAL A 300 14.09 -11.62 13.00
C VAL A 300 15.62 -11.75 12.97
N LYS A 301 16.18 -12.38 11.93
CA LYS A 301 17.63 -12.58 11.77
C LYS A 301 18.37 -11.27 11.57
N LEU A 302 17.84 -10.35 10.76
CA LEU A 302 18.43 -9.05 10.48
C LEU A 302 18.14 -8.01 11.59
N LYS A 303 17.24 -8.32 12.50
CA LYS A 303 16.85 -7.48 13.64
C LYS A 303 16.40 -6.06 13.27
N TYR A 304 15.78 -5.90 12.07
CA TYR A 304 15.14 -4.64 11.73
C TYR A 304 13.73 -4.55 12.31
N HIS A 305 13.28 -3.34 12.54
CA HIS A 305 11.95 -3.08 13.11
C HIS A 305 11.03 -2.55 12.01
N ASP A 306 10.06 -3.37 11.66
CA ASP A 306 8.91 -3.05 10.82
C ASP A 306 7.68 -3.39 11.69
N ALA A 307 7.04 -2.36 12.25
CA ALA A 307 6.14 -2.55 13.41
C ALA A 307 4.99 -3.50 13.10
N LEU A 308 4.31 -3.30 11.98
CA LEU A 308 3.16 -4.10 11.55
C LEU A 308 3.41 -4.82 10.20
N ASP A 309 4.66 -5.16 9.93
CA ASP A 309 5.09 -5.96 8.77
C ASP A 309 4.77 -5.34 7.40
N ALA A 310 4.63 -4.00 7.33
CA ALA A 310 4.26 -3.32 6.09
C ALA A 310 5.32 -3.50 4.99
N PHE A 311 6.63 -3.44 5.30
CA PHE A 311 7.67 -3.76 4.32
C PHE A 311 7.62 -5.24 3.92
N GLY A 312 7.44 -6.15 4.91
CA GLY A 312 7.41 -7.59 4.66
C GLY A 312 6.29 -8.02 3.71
N ILE A 313 5.12 -7.36 3.77
CA ILE A 313 3.99 -7.63 2.88
C ILE A 313 4.10 -6.80 1.59
N HIS A 314 4.23 -5.47 1.71
CA HIS A 314 4.09 -4.58 0.55
C HIS A 314 5.41 -4.36 -0.20
N GLY A 315 6.52 -4.12 0.50
CA GLY A 315 7.82 -3.95 -0.15
C GLY A 315 8.28 -5.23 -0.83
N VAL A 316 8.31 -6.33 -0.09
CA VAL A 316 8.73 -7.64 -0.61
C VAL A 316 7.73 -8.20 -1.62
N GLY A 317 6.42 -8.19 -1.28
CA GLY A 317 5.37 -8.66 -2.18
C GLY A 317 5.33 -7.85 -3.47
N GLY A 318 5.47 -6.51 -3.40
CA GLY A 318 5.53 -5.63 -4.57
C GLY A 318 6.71 -5.94 -5.49
N ILE A 319 7.92 -6.14 -4.93
CA ILE A 319 9.11 -6.53 -5.71
C ILE A 319 8.90 -7.87 -6.39
N ILE A 320 8.43 -8.89 -5.67
CA ILE A 320 8.16 -10.22 -6.22
C ILE A 320 7.09 -10.12 -7.32
N GLY A 321 5.98 -9.44 -7.05
CA GLY A 321 4.89 -9.27 -8.01
C GLY A 321 5.35 -8.59 -9.29
N ALA A 322 6.08 -7.47 -9.18
CA ALA A 322 6.59 -6.74 -10.33
C ALA A 322 7.54 -7.61 -11.19
N VAL A 323 8.49 -8.32 -10.58
CA VAL A 323 9.40 -9.21 -11.32
C VAL A 323 8.64 -10.38 -11.96
N LEU A 324 7.71 -11.00 -11.24
CA LEU A 324 6.91 -12.11 -11.76
C LEU A 324 5.92 -11.65 -12.86
N THR A 325 5.55 -10.36 -12.92
CA THR A 325 4.79 -9.81 -14.05
C THR A 325 5.57 -9.99 -15.35
N ALA A 326 6.84 -9.61 -15.39
CA ALA A 326 7.70 -9.80 -16.57
C ALA A 326 7.90 -11.29 -16.95
N VAL A 327 7.80 -12.19 -15.97
CA VAL A 327 7.88 -13.63 -16.22
C VAL A 327 6.60 -14.16 -16.84
N PHE A 328 5.43 -13.81 -16.30
CA PHE A 328 4.15 -14.46 -16.56
C PHE A 328 3.18 -13.66 -17.43
N GLN A 329 3.47 -12.40 -17.78
CA GLN A 329 2.59 -11.61 -18.65
C GLN A 329 2.30 -12.35 -19.97
N SER A 330 1.06 -12.24 -20.47
CA SER A 330 0.61 -13.06 -21.58
C SER A 330 -0.33 -12.30 -22.50
N LYS A 331 0.00 -12.27 -23.79
CA LYS A 331 -0.85 -11.75 -24.87
C LYS A 331 -2.19 -12.48 -24.98
N LYS A 332 -2.25 -13.74 -24.51
CA LYS A 332 -3.51 -14.49 -24.40
C LYS A 332 -4.43 -13.94 -23.32
N ALA A 333 -3.85 -13.40 -22.23
CA ALA A 333 -4.60 -12.81 -21.14
C ALA A 333 -5.03 -11.37 -21.46
N ASN A 334 -4.11 -10.59 -22.03
CA ASN A 334 -4.35 -9.23 -22.47
C ASN A 334 -3.68 -9.01 -23.85
N PRO A 335 -4.47 -8.81 -24.93
CA PRO A 335 -3.94 -8.67 -26.29
C PRO A 335 -3.04 -7.43 -26.50
N ASP A 336 -3.16 -6.42 -25.64
CA ASP A 336 -2.47 -5.13 -25.79
C ASP A 336 -1.04 -5.12 -25.26
N ILE A 337 -0.60 -6.26 -24.67
CA ILE A 337 0.77 -6.38 -24.12
C ILE A 337 1.56 -7.47 -24.86
N GLU A 338 2.87 -7.44 -24.70
CA GLU A 338 3.75 -8.51 -25.21
C GLU A 338 3.80 -9.70 -24.23
N ASN A 339 4.18 -10.88 -24.76
CA ASN A 339 4.36 -12.07 -23.95
C ASN A 339 5.61 -11.97 -23.06
N GLY A 340 5.53 -12.47 -21.84
CA GLY A 340 6.61 -12.53 -20.87
C GLY A 340 7.63 -13.67 -21.15
N PHE A 341 8.59 -13.74 -20.25
CA PHE A 341 9.74 -14.65 -20.36
C PHE A 341 9.37 -16.12 -20.59
N ILE A 342 8.38 -16.65 -19.87
CA ILE A 342 8.02 -18.09 -20.01
C ILE A 342 7.47 -18.46 -21.40
N TYR A 343 7.00 -17.48 -22.16
CA TYR A 343 6.45 -17.69 -23.50
C TYR A 343 7.45 -17.35 -24.60
N THR A 344 8.39 -16.44 -24.35
CA THR A 344 9.33 -15.93 -25.36
C THR A 344 10.76 -16.44 -25.18
N GLY A 345 11.14 -16.78 -23.94
CA GLY A 345 12.54 -17.03 -23.56
C GLY A 345 13.40 -15.76 -23.50
N ASP A 346 12.81 -14.57 -23.73
CA ASP A 346 13.56 -13.31 -23.75
C ASP A 346 13.81 -12.79 -22.33
N ILE A 347 15.05 -12.95 -21.89
CA ILE A 347 15.52 -12.48 -20.57
C ILE A 347 15.53 -10.95 -20.46
N HIS A 348 15.56 -10.21 -21.58
CA HIS A 348 15.60 -8.76 -21.58
C HIS A 348 14.39 -8.16 -20.86
N ILE A 349 13.20 -8.75 -21.01
CA ILE A 349 11.96 -8.32 -20.36
C ILE A 349 12.12 -8.32 -18.82
N ILE A 350 12.72 -9.40 -18.27
CA ILE A 350 12.98 -9.50 -16.82
C ILE A 350 14.03 -8.47 -16.40
N LEU A 351 15.11 -8.31 -17.17
CA LEU A 351 16.19 -7.38 -16.82
C LEU A 351 15.71 -5.93 -16.79
N VAL A 352 14.87 -5.52 -17.75
CA VAL A 352 14.27 -4.16 -17.76
C VAL A 352 13.35 -3.96 -16.56
N GLN A 353 12.53 -4.95 -16.22
CA GLN A 353 11.66 -4.89 -15.06
C GLN A 353 12.46 -4.76 -13.75
N ILE A 354 13.52 -5.59 -13.59
CA ILE A 354 14.41 -5.54 -12.42
C ILE A 354 15.12 -4.19 -12.34
N LEU A 355 15.62 -3.67 -13.46
CA LEU A 355 16.27 -2.35 -13.50
C LEU A 355 15.34 -1.26 -12.97
N CYS A 356 14.09 -1.21 -13.46
CA CYS A 356 13.12 -0.22 -13.07
C CYS A 356 12.68 -0.36 -11.61
N VAL A 357 12.41 -1.59 -11.15
CA VAL A 357 12.13 -1.89 -9.74
C VAL A 357 13.28 -1.43 -8.85
N THR A 358 14.53 -1.75 -9.23
CA THR A 358 15.73 -1.36 -8.47
C THR A 358 15.87 0.16 -8.40
N ALA A 359 15.62 0.86 -9.51
CA ALA A 359 15.66 2.32 -9.54
C ALA A 359 14.63 2.95 -8.60
N VAL A 360 13.39 2.44 -8.58
CA VAL A 360 12.33 2.92 -7.66
C VAL A 360 12.69 2.60 -6.21
N VAL A 361 13.23 1.42 -5.91
CA VAL A 361 13.71 1.05 -4.57
C VAL A 361 14.79 2.03 -4.10
N ILE A 362 15.83 2.27 -4.92
CA ILE A 362 16.92 3.19 -4.58
C ILE A 362 16.38 4.62 -4.38
N PHE A 363 15.54 5.09 -5.30
CA PHE A 363 14.92 6.40 -5.20
C PHE A 363 14.10 6.56 -3.91
N SER A 364 13.26 5.57 -3.58
CA SER A 364 12.45 5.56 -2.36
C SER A 364 13.33 5.59 -1.10
N ILE A 365 14.44 4.82 -1.08
CA ILE A 365 15.41 4.83 0.03
C ILE A 365 16.02 6.21 0.19
N VAL A 366 16.61 6.76 -0.87
CA VAL A 366 17.34 8.03 -0.84
C VAL A 366 16.43 9.19 -0.45
N MET A 367 15.29 9.30 -1.12
CA MET A 367 14.36 10.40 -0.86
C MET A 367 13.74 10.32 0.53
N THR A 368 13.33 9.13 0.97
CA THR A 368 12.80 8.95 2.33
C THR A 368 13.85 9.31 3.38
N PHE A 369 15.10 8.88 3.18
CA PHE A 369 16.19 9.23 4.09
C PHE A 369 16.41 10.75 4.16
N ILE A 370 16.45 11.44 3.01
CA ILE A 370 16.60 12.91 2.94
C ILE A 370 15.44 13.59 3.65
N ILE A 371 14.19 13.24 3.32
CA ILE A 371 12.99 13.85 3.91
C ILE A 371 13.00 13.67 5.43
N ALA A 372 13.25 12.45 5.91
CA ALA A 372 13.29 12.18 7.34
C ALA A 372 14.43 12.92 8.04
N LYS A 373 15.60 13.09 7.41
CA LYS A 373 16.71 13.91 7.95
C LYS A 373 16.31 15.38 8.04
N VAL A 374 15.67 15.94 7.01
CA VAL A 374 15.20 17.33 7.03
C VAL A 374 14.17 17.55 8.14
N ILE A 375 13.18 16.65 8.26
CA ILE A 375 12.19 16.74 9.34
C ILE A 375 12.85 16.64 10.70
N LYS A 376 13.85 15.78 10.86
CA LYS A 376 14.60 15.62 12.12
C LYS A 376 15.34 16.90 12.56
N LEU A 377 15.67 17.80 11.65
CA LEU A 377 16.24 19.11 12.01
C LEU A 377 15.20 20.04 12.65
N ILE A 378 13.91 19.83 12.36
CA ILE A 378 12.80 20.65 12.87
C ILE A 378 12.22 20.06 14.15
N THR A 379 12.05 18.73 14.18
CA THR A 379 11.38 18.03 15.28
C THR A 379 11.88 16.59 15.41
N PRO A 380 11.99 16.04 16.65
CA PRO A 380 12.41 14.65 16.82
C PRO A 380 11.41 13.67 16.22
N LEU A 381 11.92 12.67 15.49
CA LEU A 381 11.07 11.68 14.81
C LEU A 381 10.45 10.68 15.78
N SER A 382 11.24 10.22 16.76
CA SER A 382 10.88 9.09 17.62
C SER A 382 10.09 9.54 18.85
N VAL A 383 9.15 8.73 19.28
CA VAL A 383 8.50 8.85 20.60
C VAL A 383 9.52 8.58 21.72
N THR A 384 9.34 9.25 22.85
CA THR A 384 10.15 9.04 24.05
C THR A 384 9.63 7.84 24.84
N GLU A 385 10.46 7.35 25.78
CA GLU A 385 10.05 6.28 26.70
C GLU A 385 8.85 6.69 27.56
N GLN A 386 8.83 7.93 28.02
CA GLN A 386 7.71 8.46 28.80
C GLN A 386 6.41 8.48 27.98
N GLU A 387 6.46 8.95 26.73
CA GLU A 387 5.31 8.94 25.80
C GLU A 387 4.81 7.51 25.53
N THR A 388 5.73 6.55 25.34
CA THR A 388 5.39 5.13 25.14
C THR A 388 4.71 4.54 26.38
N ASN A 389 5.16 4.87 27.58
CA ASN A 389 4.59 4.35 28.83
C ASN A 389 3.19 4.89 29.10
N ILE A 390 2.96 6.18 28.88
CA ILE A 390 1.65 6.83 29.04
C ILE A 390 0.66 6.37 27.99
N GLY A 391 1.09 6.23 26.74
CA GLY A 391 0.28 5.93 25.57
C GLY A 391 0.04 7.16 24.70
N LEU A 392 0.11 6.95 23.37
CA LEU A 392 0.06 8.03 22.40
C LEU A 392 -1.34 8.62 22.25
N ASP A 393 -2.40 7.85 22.46
CA ASP A 393 -3.78 8.32 22.39
C ASP A 393 -3.99 9.48 23.37
N LYS A 394 -3.56 9.28 24.62
CA LYS A 394 -3.68 10.30 25.67
C LYS A 394 -2.75 11.49 25.48
N ILE A 395 -1.48 11.23 25.13
CA ILE A 395 -0.46 12.30 25.14
C ILE A 395 -0.54 13.18 23.90
N VAL A 396 -0.96 12.61 22.77
CA VAL A 396 -1.03 13.31 21.47
C VAL A 396 -2.41 13.88 21.23
N HIS A 397 -3.46 13.10 21.53
CA HIS A 397 -4.84 13.45 21.16
C HIS A 397 -5.71 13.82 22.37
N GLY A 398 -5.26 13.54 23.60
CA GLY A 398 -6.08 13.78 24.80
C GLY A 398 -7.27 12.83 24.92
N GLU A 399 -7.27 11.74 24.18
CA GLU A 399 -8.39 10.81 24.04
C GLU A 399 -8.00 9.39 24.47
N HIS A 400 -8.99 8.53 24.60
CA HIS A 400 -8.81 7.11 24.91
C HIS A 400 -9.69 6.28 23.98
N ALA A 401 -9.13 5.25 23.32
CA ALA A 401 -9.90 4.32 22.51
C ALA A 401 -10.92 3.52 23.34
N TYR A 402 -10.58 3.25 24.59
CA TYR A 402 -11.40 2.46 25.53
C TYR A 402 -11.47 3.12 26.88
N PHE A 403 -12.68 3.21 27.45
CA PHE A 403 -12.89 3.76 28.79
C PHE A 403 -12.70 2.64 29.82
N GLU A 404 -11.58 2.63 30.52
CA GLU A 404 -11.31 1.67 31.60
C GLU A 404 -12.22 1.80 32.82
N GLY A 405 -13.04 2.86 32.88
CA GLY A 405 -13.80 3.25 34.05
C GLY A 405 -15.01 2.36 34.40
N GLU A 406 -15.60 1.64 33.44
CA GLU A 406 -16.80 0.83 33.73
C GLU A 406 -16.49 -0.60 34.13
N LEU A 407 -15.47 -1.23 33.56
CA LEU A 407 -15.08 -2.61 33.92
C LEU A 407 -14.55 -2.72 35.37
N ASN A 408 -13.84 -1.71 35.87
CA ASN A 408 -13.36 -1.69 37.25
C ASN A 408 -14.45 -1.36 38.26
N ARG A 409 -15.53 -0.67 37.88
CA ARG A 409 -16.72 -0.49 38.76
C ARG A 409 -17.53 -1.78 38.89
N PHE A 410 -17.71 -2.55 37.80
CA PHE A 410 -18.41 -3.84 37.84
C PHE A 410 -17.64 -4.88 38.67
N ASN A 411 -16.32 -4.97 38.54
CA ASN A 411 -15.49 -5.92 39.31
C ASN A 411 -15.38 -5.57 40.80
N LYS A 412 -15.61 -4.31 41.23
CA LYS A 412 -15.71 -3.95 42.65
C LYS A 412 -17.02 -4.35 43.30
N HIS A 413 -18.09 -4.56 42.53
CA HIS A 413 -19.41 -4.96 43.07
C HIS A 413 -19.65 -6.48 43.05
N ILE A 414 -18.73 -7.28 42.47
CA ILE A 414 -18.83 -8.76 42.44
C ILE A 414 -17.98 -9.42 43.55
N ARG A 415 -17.30 -8.62 44.38
CA ARG A 415 -16.63 -9.16 45.58
C ARG A 415 -17.50 -8.95 46.83
N TYR A 416 -18.61 -9.73 46.89
CA TYR A 416 -19.30 -10.09 48.12
C TYR A 416 -19.93 -11.49 47.96
#